data_cf109647c4e048dba8209e5414e14667
#
_entry.id   cf109647c4e048dba8209e5414e14667
#
_cell.length_a   1.000
_cell.length_b   1.000
_cell.length_c   1.000
_cell.angle_alpha   90.00
_cell.angle_beta   90.00
_cell.angle_gamma   90.00
#
_symmetry.space_group_name_H-M   'P 1'
#
loop_
_entity.id
_entity.type
_entity.pdbx_description
1 polymer ?
#
loop_
_entity_poly.entity_id
_entity_poly.type
_entity_poly.pdbx_seq_one_letter_code
_entity_poly.pdbx_strand_id
1 'polypeptide(L)'
;MIMSDLKGKIWMDGDLLEWSDAKIHVLTHTLHYGTGVFEGVRAYETSAGTAIFRLNDHTKRLFNSADLIGMSIPYSPEELNIAQANIVRENKLNNAYIRPMCFYGSEGMGLRADNLKVHVCIAAWDWGSYLGDDKITNGIKVKVTDFPKRCEKS
;
A
#
# COMPACT_ATOMS: atom_id res chain seq x y z
N MET A 1 -8.60 -15.64 3.85
CA MET A 1 -8.60 -14.40 4.66
C MET A 1 -9.51 -13.39 3.96
N ILE A 2 -10.51 -12.85 4.64
CA ILE A 2 -11.38 -11.80 4.11
C ILE A 2 -10.86 -10.47 4.66
N MET A 3 -10.43 -9.56 3.78
CA MET A 3 -9.76 -8.32 4.18
C MET A 3 -10.66 -7.39 5.00
N SER A 4 -11.97 -7.36 4.72
CA SER A 4 -12.93 -6.55 5.48
C SER A 4 -13.13 -7.00 6.93
N ASP A 5 -12.80 -8.26 7.23
CA ASP A 5 -13.04 -8.86 8.56
C ASP A 5 -11.81 -8.74 9.49
N LEU A 6 -10.71 -8.22 8.97
CA LEU A 6 -9.52 -7.94 9.76
C LEU A 6 -9.84 -6.88 10.83
N LYS A 7 -9.10 -6.96 11.92
CA LYS A 7 -9.19 -6.00 13.03
C LYS A 7 -7.86 -5.29 13.19
N GLY A 8 -7.90 -4.14 13.81
CA GLY A 8 -6.74 -3.30 14.06
C GLY A 8 -6.95 -1.89 13.53
N LYS A 9 -5.86 -1.20 13.29
CA LYS A 9 -5.87 0.19 12.83
C LYS A 9 -5.38 0.29 11.39
N ILE A 10 -5.86 1.31 10.70
CA ILE A 10 -5.34 1.82 9.42
C ILE A 10 -4.95 3.27 9.65
N TRP A 11 -3.77 3.67 9.24
CA TRP A 11 -3.40 5.08 9.20
C TRP A 11 -3.96 5.68 7.90
N MET A 12 -4.70 6.77 8.01
CA MET A 12 -5.28 7.47 6.86
C MET A 12 -5.26 8.97 7.08
N ASP A 13 -4.60 9.70 6.21
CA ASP A 13 -4.51 11.17 6.20
C ASP A 13 -4.04 11.80 7.53
N GLY A 14 -3.20 11.13 8.28
CA GLY A 14 -2.67 11.59 9.57
C GLY A 14 -3.31 10.91 10.77
N ASP A 15 -4.45 10.27 10.62
CA ASP A 15 -5.23 9.67 11.70
C ASP A 15 -5.15 8.13 11.72
N LEU A 16 -5.28 7.56 12.92
CA LEU A 16 -5.44 6.12 13.11
C LEU A 16 -6.94 5.79 13.21
N LEU A 17 -7.46 5.17 12.18
CA LEU A 17 -8.85 4.70 12.12
C LEU A 17 -8.97 3.25 12.52
N GLU A 18 -10.15 2.84 13.02
CA GLU A 18 -10.47 1.42 13.11
C GLU A 18 -10.51 0.81 11.70
N TRP A 19 -10.11 -0.47 11.58
CA TRP A 19 -10.06 -1.17 10.30
C TRP A 19 -11.37 -1.07 9.50
N SER A 20 -12.51 -1.20 10.18
CA SER A 20 -13.85 -1.13 9.58
C SER A 20 -14.26 0.27 9.13
N ASP A 21 -13.60 1.32 9.63
CA ASP A 21 -13.97 2.71 9.41
C ASP A 21 -13.15 3.39 8.32
N ALA A 22 -12.05 2.76 7.88
CA ALA A 22 -11.26 3.21 6.75
C ALA A 22 -12.02 2.97 5.43
N LYS A 23 -12.92 3.89 5.10
CA LYS A 23 -13.85 3.82 3.95
C LYS A 23 -13.66 5.04 3.06
N ILE A 24 -13.89 4.84 1.77
CA ILE A 24 -13.89 5.91 0.78
C ILE A 24 -15.24 5.95 0.05
N HIS A 25 -15.56 7.10 -0.51
CA HIS A 25 -16.78 7.26 -1.29
C HIS A 25 -16.70 6.50 -2.62
N VAL A 26 -17.81 5.92 -3.09
CA VAL A 26 -17.86 5.18 -4.35
C VAL A 26 -17.46 6.01 -5.58
N LEU A 27 -17.61 7.34 -5.52
CA LEU A 27 -17.17 8.26 -6.56
C LEU A 27 -15.74 8.78 -6.36
N THR A 28 -14.92 8.11 -5.54
CA THR A 28 -13.49 8.41 -5.44
C THR A 28 -12.85 8.28 -6.81
N HIS A 29 -12.20 9.34 -7.28
CA HIS A 29 -11.68 9.46 -8.64
C HIS A 29 -10.79 8.29 -9.05
N THR A 30 -9.91 7.85 -8.16
CA THR A 30 -9.02 6.72 -8.42
C THR A 30 -9.75 5.42 -8.74
N LEU A 31 -10.95 5.17 -8.18
CA LEU A 31 -11.75 3.98 -8.50
C LEU A 31 -12.24 3.96 -9.95
N HIS A 32 -12.43 5.13 -10.56
CA HIS A 32 -12.96 5.27 -11.91
C HIS A 32 -11.86 5.39 -12.97
N TYR A 33 -10.74 6.02 -12.63
CA TYR A 33 -9.70 6.40 -13.59
C TYR A 33 -8.35 5.73 -13.33
N GLY A 34 -8.20 4.95 -12.26
CA GLY A 34 -6.97 4.21 -11.96
C GLY A 34 -5.79 5.11 -11.55
N THR A 35 -6.06 6.34 -11.16
CA THR A 35 -5.06 7.35 -10.80
C THR A 35 -4.62 7.23 -9.35
N GLY A 36 -3.96 6.15 -9.02
CA GLY A 36 -3.40 5.89 -7.69
C GLY A 36 -2.10 5.12 -7.77
N VAL A 37 -1.26 5.26 -6.75
CA VAL A 37 0.01 4.56 -6.62
C VAL A 37 0.10 3.87 -5.27
N PHE A 38 0.81 2.75 -5.22
CA PHE A 38 1.00 2.02 -3.98
C PHE A 38 2.34 1.28 -3.94
N GLU A 39 2.72 0.85 -2.75
CA GLU A 39 3.84 -0.04 -2.51
C GLU A 39 3.41 -1.31 -1.78
N GLY A 40 4.28 -2.30 -1.81
CA GLY A 40 4.17 -3.51 -1.00
C GLY A 40 5.45 -3.72 -0.22
N VAL A 41 5.40 -3.50 1.09
CA VAL A 41 6.55 -3.56 1.99
C VAL A 41 6.39 -4.72 2.95
N ARG A 42 7.48 -5.42 3.26
CA ARG A 42 7.47 -6.53 4.22
C ARG A 42 8.18 -6.15 5.50
N ALA A 43 7.59 -6.58 6.61
CA ALA A 43 8.24 -6.57 7.91
C ALA A 43 8.41 -8.01 8.41
N TYR A 44 9.50 -8.26 9.11
CA TYR A 44 9.88 -9.58 9.60
C TYR A 44 10.27 -9.53 11.07
N GLU A 45 9.87 -10.56 11.81
CA GLU A 45 10.34 -10.78 13.17
C GLU A 45 11.84 -11.08 13.17
N THR A 46 12.57 -10.44 14.07
CA THR A 46 13.99 -10.66 14.29
C THR A 46 14.27 -10.76 15.78
N SER A 47 15.48 -11.19 16.17
CA SER A 47 15.90 -11.25 17.57
C SER A 47 15.91 -9.86 18.27
N ALA A 48 15.93 -8.78 17.50
CA ALA A 48 15.91 -7.39 17.99
C ALA A 48 14.52 -6.73 17.89
N GLY A 49 13.49 -7.48 17.50
CA GLY A 49 12.14 -6.98 17.26
C GLY A 49 11.75 -7.01 15.78
N THR A 50 10.64 -6.39 15.42
CA THR A 50 10.15 -6.36 14.04
C THR A 50 10.96 -5.37 13.19
N ALA A 51 11.54 -5.85 12.10
CA ALA A 51 12.30 -5.05 11.15
C ALA A 51 11.56 -4.91 9.82
N ILE A 52 11.42 -3.68 9.32
CA ILE A 52 10.81 -3.41 8.01
C ILE A 52 11.92 -3.44 6.95
N PHE A 53 11.78 -4.34 5.97
CA PHE A 53 12.81 -4.52 4.95
C PHE A 53 12.81 -3.35 3.95
N ARG A 54 13.98 -2.67 3.84
CA ARG A 54 14.23 -1.59 2.87
C ARG A 54 13.16 -0.49 2.83
N LEU A 55 12.63 -0.11 4.00
CA LEU A 55 11.54 0.86 4.10
C LEU A 55 11.79 2.15 3.29
N ASN A 56 12.98 2.75 3.45
CA ASN A 56 13.33 4.00 2.76
C ASN A 56 13.31 3.86 1.23
N ASP A 57 13.75 2.72 0.70
CA ASP A 57 13.75 2.48 -0.74
C ASP A 57 12.35 2.32 -1.30
N HIS A 58 11.47 1.63 -0.57
CA HIS A 58 10.05 1.49 -0.91
C HIS A 58 9.34 2.85 -0.87
N THR A 59 9.58 3.64 0.16
CA THR A 59 8.99 4.99 0.26
C THR A 59 9.47 5.88 -0.87
N LYS A 60 10.78 5.88 -1.17
CA LYS A 60 11.32 6.60 -2.34
C LYS A 60 10.66 6.17 -3.65
N ARG A 61 10.42 4.86 -3.84
CA ARG A 61 9.75 4.36 -5.05
C ARG A 61 8.28 4.77 -5.10
N LEU A 62 7.57 4.83 -3.96
CA LEU A 62 6.21 5.37 -3.88
C LEU A 62 6.15 6.81 -4.39
N PHE A 63 7.07 7.68 -3.91
CA PHE A 63 7.17 9.07 -4.36
C PHE A 63 7.50 9.18 -5.84
N ASN A 64 8.47 8.40 -6.34
CA ASN A 64 8.79 8.37 -7.77
C ASN A 64 7.58 7.93 -8.62
N SER A 65 6.79 6.98 -8.13
CA SER A 65 5.57 6.54 -8.82
C SER A 65 4.50 7.63 -8.84
N ALA A 66 4.38 8.39 -7.76
CA ALA A 66 3.45 9.54 -7.67
C ALA A 66 3.87 10.65 -8.64
N ASP A 67 5.16 11.00 -8.69
CA ASP A 67 5.71 11.99 -9.60
C ASP A 67 5.45 11.67 -11.07
N LEU A 68 5.56 10.38 -11.45
CA LEU A 68 5.30 9.92 -12.82
C LEU A 68 3.86 10.18 -13.30
N ILE A 69 2.91 10.26 -12.38
CA ILE A 69 1.50 10.58 -12.70
C ILE A 69 1.09 11.99 -12.26
N GLY A 70 2.06 12.84 -11.89
CA GLY A 70 1.84 14.22 -11.47
C GLY A 70 1.10 14.36 -10.13
N MET A 71 1.20 13.35 -9.25
CA MET A 71 0.55 13.35 -7.94
C MET A 71 1.50 13.89 -6.87
N SER A 72 1.13 14.98 -6.20
CA SER A 72 1.89 15.53 -5.08
C SER A 72 1.42 14.93 -3.76
N ILE A 73 2.25 14.08 -3.15
CA ILE A 73 1.95 13.48 -1.84
C ILE A 73 2.06 14.57 -0.75
N PRO A 74 1.01 14.78 0.10
CA PRO A 74 0.99 15.88 1.08
C PRO A 74 1.76 15.59 2.38
N TYR A 75 2.70 14.63 2.35
CA TYR A 75 3.56 14.21 3.45
C TYR A 75 5.00 14.09 2.96
N SER A 76 5.97 14.24 3.86
CA SER A 76 7.37 13.92 3.57
C SER A 76 7.63 12.41 3.58
N PRO A 77 8.71 11.94 2.94
CA PRO A 77 9.11 10.53 3.04
C PRO A 77 9.35 10.07 4.48
N GLU A 78 9.89 10.94 5.33
CA GLU A 78 10.16 10.68 6.74
C GLU A 78 8.88 10.46 7.53
N GLU A 79 7.86 11.30 7.32
CA GLU A 79 6.53 11.15 7.95
C GLU A 79 5.87 9.82 7.55
N LEU A 80 5.94 9.44 6.27
CA LEU A 80 5.39 8.17 5.82
C LEU A 80 6.19 6.96 6.33
N ASN A 81 7.51 7.07 6.51
CA ASN A 81 8.31 6.03 7.14
C ASN A 81 7.90 5.83 8.61
N ILE A 82 7.71 6.92 9.34
CA ILE A 82 7.25 6.89 10.73
C ILE A 82 5.84 6.28 10.80
N ALA A 83 4.92 6.69 9.93
CA ALA A 83 3.56 6.16 9.88
C ALA A 83 3.54 4.66 9.58
N GLN A 84 4.35 4.18 8.64
CA GLN A 84 4.49 2.75 8.33
C GLN A 84 5.04 1.94 9.52
N ALA A 85 6.04 2.46 10.22
CA ALA A 85 6.56 1.80 11.42
C ALA A 85 5.53 1.78 12.57
N ASN A 86 4.81 2.88 12.73
CA ASN A 86 3.80 3.02 13.78
C ASN A 86 2.62 2.07 13.54
N ILE A 87 2.11 1.92 12.32
CA ILE A 87 0.96 1.04 12.06
C ILE A 87 1.30 -0.43 12.32
N VAL A 88 2.54 -0.86 12.06
CA VAL A 88 3.01 -2.22 12.41
C VAL A 88 2.99 -2.41 13.93
N ARG A 89 3.43 -1.40 14.69
CA ARG A 89 3.48 -1.42 16.15
C ARG A 89 2.07 -1.37 16.77
N GLU A 90 1.20 -0.48 16.30
CA GLU A 90 -0.18 -0.35 16.77
C GLU A 90 -0.98 -1.64 16.56
N ASN A 91 -0.76 -2.31 15.45
CA ASN A 91 -1.38 -3.60 15.14
C ASN A 91 -0.64 -4.80 15.78
N LYS A 92 0.44 -4.57 16.54
CA LYS A 92 1.23 -5.60 17.25
C LYS A 92 1.69 -6.74 16.31
N LEU A 93 2.15 -6.40 15.13
CA LEU A 93 2.54 -7.36 14.10
C LEU A 93 4.02 -7.68 14.20
N ASN A 94 4.36 -8.96 14.35
CA ASN A 94 5.73 -9.46 14.28
C ASN A 94 6.20 -9.62 12.83
N ASN A 95 5.32 -10.20 12.01
CA ASN A 95 5.48 -10.29 10.57
C ASN A 95 4.33 -9.53 9.91
N ALA A 96 4.63 -8.72 8.91
CA ALA A 96 3.59 -7.91 8.28
C ALA A 96 3.81 -7.72 6.79
N TYR A 97 2.71 -7.60 6.10
CA TYR A 97 2.64 -6.91 4.82
C TYR A 97 2.09 -5.51 5.06
N ILE A 98 2.78 -4.51 4.54
CA ILE A 98 2.43 -3.10 4.68
C ILE A 98 2.06 -2.58 3.30
N ARG A 99 0.91 -1.93 3.19
CA ARG A 99 0.37 -1.35 1.95
C ARG A 99 0.20 0.16 2.12
N PRO A 100 1.24 0.97 1.86
CA PRO A 100 1.04 2.39 1.65
C PRO A 100 0.45 2.62 0.26
N MET A 101 -0.53 3.51 0.17
CA MET A 101 -1.23 3.87 -1.06
C MET A 101 -1.56 5.35 -1.06
N CYS A 102 -1.36 6.01 -2.21
CA CYS A 102 -1.76 7.39 -2.45
C CYS A 102 -2.77 7.41 -3.59
N PHE A 103 -3.85 8.19 -3.44
CA PHE A 103 -4.95 8.21 -4.40
C PHE A 103 -5.68 9.56 -4.42
N TYR A 104 -6.30 9.89 -5.53
CA TYR A 104 -7.17 11.07 -5.63
C TYR A 104 -8.56 10.79 -5.07
N GLY A 105 -9.07 11.76 -4.31
CA GLY A 105 -10.34 11.72 -3.59
C GLY A 105 -11.59 11.83 -4.45
N SER A 106 -12.67 12.31 -3.84
CA SER A 106 -14.01 12.39 -4.44
C SER A 106 -14.52 13.82 -4.64
N GLU A 107 -13.62 14.80 -4.67
CA GLU A 107 -13.95 16.23 -4.78
C GLU A 107 -14.47 16.61 -6.18
N GLY A 108 -14.28 15.74 -7.17
CA GLY A 108 -14.76 15.94 -8.52
C GLY A 108 -14.65 14.68 -9.37
N MET A 109 -15.35 14.71 -10.50
CA MET A 109 -15.30 13.68 -11.55
C MET A 109 -14.82 14.29 -12.86
N GLY A 110 -14.23 13.48 -13.71
CA GLY A 110 -13.68 13.88 -15.00
C GLY A 110 -12.22 13.45 -15.15
N LEU A 111 -11.65 13.66 -16.33
CA LEU A 111 -10.29 13.21 -16.65
C LEU A 111 -9.20 14.06 -15.97
N ARG A 112 -9.51 15.29 -15.57
CA ARG A 112 -8.57 16.19 -14.90
C ARG A 112 -8.64 16.00 -13.38
N ALA A 113 -7.47 15.97 -12.76
CA ALA A 113 -7.31 15.77 -11.32
C ALA A 113 -6.73 17.03 -10.59
N ASP A 114 -6.70 18.18 -11.26
CA ASP A 114 -5.96 19.37 -10.81
C ASP A 114 -6.45 19.92 -9.44
N ASN A 115 -7.72 19.70 -9.11
CA ASN A 115 -8.34 20.22 -7.88
C ASN A 115 -8.75 19.10 -6.92
N LEU A 116 -8.27 17.89 -7.15
CA LEU A 116 -8.58 16.76 -6.28
C LEU A 116 -7.58 16.65 -5.12
N LYS A 117 -8.09 16.33 -3.95
CA LYS A 117 -7.25 16.04 -2.79
C LYS A 117 -6.52 14.71 -3.00
N VAL A 118 -5.24 14.70 -2.68
CA VAL A 118 -4.47 13.45 -2.56
C VAL A 118 -4.64 12.89 -1.16
N HIS A 119 -5.18 11.70 -1.07
CA HIS A 119 -5.29 10.93 0.16
C HIS A 119 -4.15 9.93 0.26
N VAL A 120 -3.73 9.66 1.50
CA VAL A 120 -2.73 8.63 1.79
C VAL A 120 -3.27 7.68 2.83
N CYS A 121 -3.24 6.38 2.55
CA CYS A 121 -3.54 5.38 3.56
C CYS A 121 -2.42 4.35 3.68
N ILE A 122 -2.23 3.83 4.89
CA ILE A 122 -1.27 2.79 5.20
C ILE A 122 -1.98 1.72 6.02
N ALA A 123 -2.16 0.55 5.42
CA ALA A 123 -2.67 -0.64 6.10
C ALA A 123 -1.52 -1.63 6.35
N ALA A 124 -1.56 -2.34 7.48
CA ALA A 124 -0.63 -3.42 7.77
C ALA A 124 -1.36 -4.60 8.39
N TRP A 125 -1.04 -5.81 7.93
CA TRP A 125 -1.64 -7.04 8.41
C TRP A 125 -0.67 -8.22 8.33
N ASP A 126 -0.93 -9.25 9.10
CA ASP A 126 -0.22 -10.52 8.96
C ASP A 126 -0.70 -11.24 7.70
N TRP A 127 0.19 -11.41 6.73
CA TRP A 127 -0.15 -12.10 5.50
C TRP A 127 0.34 -13.56 5.47
N GLY A 128 1.14 -13.97 6.45
CA GLY A 128 1.75 -15.29 6.43
C GLY A 128 2.57 -15.55 5.15
N SER A 129 2.57 -16.78 4.70
CA SER A 129 3.16 -17.17 3.41
C SER A 129 2.15 -16.90 2.28
N TYR A 130 2.52 -16.02 1.33
CA TYR A 130 1.66 -15.63 0.18
C TYR A 130 1.17 -16.82 -0.65
N LEU A 131 1.99 -17.87 -0.78
CA LEU A 131 1.68 -19.05 -1.58
C LEU A 131 1.33 -20.30 -0.75
N GLY A 132 1.27 -20.17 0.58
CA GLY A 132 1.12 -21.29 1.51
C GLY A 132 2.47 -21.86 1.95
N ASP A 133 2.53 -22.38 3.17
CA ASP A 133 3.80 -22.81 3.80
C ASP A 133 4.45 -24.00 3.05
N ASP A 134 3.66 -24.88 2.46
CA ASP A 134 4.12 -25.99 1.64
C ASP A 134 4.88 -25.53 0.36
N LYS A 135 4.58 -24.33 -0.15
CA LYS A 135 5.21 -23.78 -1.34
C LYS A 135 6.58 -23.17 -1.07
N ILE A 136 6.87 -22.79 0.16
CA ILE A 136 8.21 -22.34 0.56
C ILE A 136 9.22 -23.49 0.37
N THR A 137 8.82 -24.71 0.75
CA THR A 137 9.69 -25.90 0.68
C THR A 137 9.67 -26.53 -0.72
N ASN A 138 8.51 -26.64 -1.34
CA ASN A 138 8.32 -27.43 -2.57
C ASN A 138 8.29 -26.58 -3.85
N GLY A 139 8.34 -25.25 -3.71
CA GLY A 139 8.22 -24.32 -4.83
C GLY A 139 6.82 -24.29 -5.45
N ILE A 140 6.71 -23.59 -6.57
CA ILE A 140 5.45 -23.44 -7.32
C ILE A 140 5.62 -23.88 -8.77
N LYS A 141 4.53 -24.30 -9.39
CA LYS A 141 4.50 -24.52 -10.84
C LYS A 141 4.28 -23.20 -11.56
N VAL A 142 5.14 -22.88 -12.51
CA VAL A 142 5.07 -21.67 -13.33
C VAL A 142 4.90 -22.06 -14.78
N LYS A 143 4.03 -21.34 -15.51
CA LYS A 143 3.90 -21.44 -16.96
C LYS A 143 4.24 -20.08 -17.56
N VAL A 144 5.14 -20.08 -18.53
CA VAL A 144 5.40 -18.91 -19.36
C VAL A 144 4.23 -18.75 -20.33
N THR A 145 3.68 -17.54 -20.41
CA THR A 145 2.59 -17.22 -21.34
C THR A 145 3.14 -16.89 -22.71
N ASP A 146 2.40 -17.23 -23.77
CA ASP A 146 2.69 -16.81 -25.15
C ASP A 146 2.26 -15.36 -25.45
N PHE A 147 1.50 -14.75 -24.54
CA PHE A 147 1.11 -13.33 -24.67
C PHE A 147 2.30 -12.43 -24.34
N PRO A 148 2.67 -11.51 -25.24
CA PRO A 148 3.76 -10.58 -24.98
C PRO A 148 3.40 -9.63 -23.83
N LYS A 149 4.40 -9.26 -23.04
CA LYS A 149 4.26 -8.17 -22.08
C LYS A 149 3.93 -6.88 -22.83
N ARG A 150 3.06 -6.03 -22.26
CA ARG A 150 2.76 -4.71 -22.83
C ARG A 150 4.09 -3.96 -23.07
N CYS A 151 4.26 -3.44 -24.29
CA CYS A 151 5.46 -2.72 -24.65
C CYS A 151 5.53 -1.37 -23.89
N GLU A 152 6.69 -1.04 -23.32
CA GLU A 152 6.90 0.21 -22.58
C GLU A 152 6.85 1.46 -23.48
N LYS A 153 6.79 1.28 -24.81
CA LYS A 153 6.78 2.36 -25.81
C LYS A 153 5.41 2.57 -26.48
N SER A 154 4.34 2.00 -25.92
CA SER A 154 2.98 2.19 -26.47
C SER A 154 2.18 3.21 -25.68
#